data_57b15e0f3e97cb4603e84ade7b81c306
#
_entry.id   57b15e0f3e97cb4603e84ade7b81c306
#
_cell.length_a   1.000
_cell.length_b   1.000
_cell.length_c   1.000
_cell.angle_alpha   90.00
_cell.angle_beta   90.00
_cell.angle_gamma   90.00
#
_symmetry.space_group_name_H-M   'P 1'
#
loop_
_entity.id
_entity.type
_entity.pdbx_description
1 polymer ?
#
loop_
_entity_poly.entity_id
_entity_poly.type
_entity_poly.pdbx_seq_one_letter_code
_entity_poly.pdbx_strand_id
1 'polypeptide(L)'
;MAVTQLSDIIDTTVFNDLPQVEGPEKTAFFDSQIVSRSPLLDGIASQPGALAELPFWKDLDGSVEVNYSTDNPNSDAPVQKVVQGKQVARKAFVNQGWSSADLASEIAMGSTAMEAVRARTDRYFARQFQRRLIASVEGIKANNEASNNGDMVHDIANTDVTANGANGFNQDAFIEAAFTMGDQVDGVQAIAVHSTVAKTITKLNDAEDVRDSEGNLLYRAYLGRRIIVDDTLPVEAVTGGFKYTSVMFGSDAFGFGNGDPETPVEIDRKPAAADGGGVEELWLRNTWLLHPFGYRQIGTPNAQSFTLSELRNAANFSRELERKLIPMAFLVTNG
;
A
#
# COMPACT_ATOMS: atom_id res chain seq x y z
N MET A 1 -21.19 -13.17 -18.74
CA MET A 1 -21.15 -13.13 -17.25
C MET A 1 -20.44 -14.38 -16.77
N ALA A 2 -19.47 -14.23 -15.86
CA ALA A 2 -18.84 -15.37 -15.20
C ALA A 2 -19.77 -15.82 -14.06
N VAL A 3 -20.32 -17.01 -14.15
CA VAL A 3 -21.19 -17.64 -13.15
C VAL A 3 -20.56 -18.99 -12.81
N THR A 4 -20.49 -19.36 -11.55
CA THR A 4 -20.04 -20.68 -11.14
C THR A 4 -20.99 -21.74 -11.74
N GLN A 5 -20.45 -22.61 -12.58
CA GLN A 5 -21.19 -23.66 -13.26
C GLN A 5 -20.89 -25.04 -12.65
N LEU A 6 -21.65 -26.05 -13.08
CA LEU A 6 -21.46 -27.43 -12.62
C LEU A 6 -20.05 -27.97 -12.89
N SER A 7 -19.42 -27.50 -14.00
CA SER A 7 -18.02 -27.85 -14.33
C SER A 7 -16.99 -27.31 -13.35
N ASP A 8 -17.36 -26.30 -12.56
CA ASP A 8 -16.47 -25.67 -11.57
C ASP A 8 -16.58 -26.34 -10.19
N ILE A 9 -17.47 -27.34 -10.07
CA ILE A 9 -17.74 -28.08 -8.83
C ILE A 9 -17.16 -29.49 -8.98
N ILE A 10 -16.33 -29.86 -8.01
CA ILE A 10 -15.82 -31.23 -7.91
C ILE A 10 -16.93 -32.12 -7.37
N ASP A 11 -17.32 -33.17 -8.09
CA ASP A 11 -18.28 -34.16 -7.67
C ASP A 11 -17.68 -34.98 -6.50
N THR A 12 -18.15 -34.73 -5.28
CA THR A 12 -17.52 -35.21 -4.05
C THR A 12 -18.33 -36.28 -3.36
N THR A 13 -18.35 -37.46 -3.92
CA THR A 13 -18.68 -38.65 -3.12
C THR A 13 -17.57 -39.03 -2.09
N VAL A 14 -16.42 -38.38 -2.11
CA VAL A 14 -15.20 -38.79 -1.36
C VAL A 14 -14.59 -37.69 -0.47
N PHE A 15 -14.93 -36.41 -0.61
CA PHE A 15 -14.26 -35.32 0.11
C PHE A 15 -15.24 -34.44 0.91
N ASN A 16 -15.69 -34.94 2.07
CA ASN A 16 -16.56 -34.18 2.98
C ASN A 16 -15.83 -33.12 3.82
N ASP A 17 -14.49 -33.09 3.80
CA ASP A 17 -13.66 -32.09 4.52
C ASP A 17 -12.55 -31.57 3.61
N LEU A 18 -12.90 -30.82 2.57
CA LEU A 18 -11.88 -30.09 1.83
C LEU A 18 -11.39 -28.94 2.72
N PRO A 19 -10.08 -28.91 3.06
CA PRO A 19 -9.51 -27.76 3.74
C PRO A 19 -9.77 -26.52 2.89
N GLN A 20 -10.22 -25.44 3.51
CA GLN A 20 -10.42 -24.18 2.81
C GLN A 20 -9.05 -23.72 2.27
N VAL A 21 -8.87 -23.79 0.96
CA VAL A 21 -7.65 -23.29 0.31
C VAL A 21 -7.71 -21.78 0.32
N GLU A 22 -6.89 -21.17 1.17
CA GLU A 22 -6.71 -19.74 1.21
C GLU A 22 -5.66 -19.30 0.18
N GLY A 23 -5.88 -18.16 -0.46
CA GLY A 23 -4.87 -17.59 -1.36
C GLY A 23 -3.57 -17.26 -0.60
N PRO A 24 -2.40 -17.42 -1.22
CA PRO A 24 -1.10 -17.26 -0.58
C PRO A 24 -0.74 -15.81 -0.22
N GLU A 25 -1.49 -14.84 -0.73
CA GLU A 25 -1.22 -13.42 -0.50
C GLU A 25 -1.52 -13.03 0.96
N LYS A 26 -0.56 -12.37 1.57
CA LYS A 26 -0.65 -11.85 2.95
C LYS A 26 -1.27 -10.47 3.00
N THR A 27 -1.74 -10.07 4.16
CA THR A 27 -2.24 -8.71 4.47
C THR A 27 -1.33 -8.01 5.47
N ALA A 28 -0.03 -8.30 5.41
CA ALA A 28 0.96 -7.91 6.40
C ALA A 28 1.10 -6.40 6.61
N PHE A 29 0.85 -5.59 5.58
CA PHE A 29 0.88 -4.13 5.70
C PHE A 29 -0.31 -3.58 6.48
N PHE A 30 -1.46 -4.21 6.35
CA PHE A 30 -2.65 -3.80 7.10
C PHE A 30 -2.47 -3.99 8.61
N ASP A 31 -1.77 -5.06 8.99
CA ASP A 31 -1.53 -5.43 10.39
C ASP A 31 -0.32 -4.71 11.01
N SER A 32 0.45 -3.96 10.21
CA SER A 32 1.76 -3.44 10.61
C SER A 32 1.78 -2.01 11.16
N GLN A 33 0.62 -1.32 11.20
CA GLN A 33 0.48 0.09 11.61
C GLN A 33 1.22 1.11 10.71
N ILE A 34 1.69 0.71 9.53
CA ILE A 34 2.21 1.63 8.50
C ILE A 34 1.09 2.50 7.94
N VAL A 35 -0.13 1.95 7.94
CA VAL A 35 -1.34 2.63 7.51
C VAL A 35 -2.11 3.07 8.74
N SER A 36 -2.20 4.38 8.95
CA SER A 36 -2.99 4.94 10.04
C SER A 36 -4.40 5.25 9.59
N ARG A 37 -5.38 4.74 10.34
CA ARG A 37 -6.78 5.09 10.15
C ARG A 37 -7.10 6.32 10.99
N SER A 38 -7.71 7.31 10.37
CA SER A 38 -8.13 8.54 11.06
C SER A 38 -9.62 8.78 10.86
N PRO A 39 -10.38 9.10 11.94
CA PRO A 39 -11.79 9.50 11.83
C PRO A 39 -12.01 10.70 10.90
N LEU A 40 -11.01 11.59 10.80
CA LEU A 40 -11.03 12.70 9.86
C LEU A 40 -11.05 12.21 8.42
N LEU A 41 -10.19 11.23 8.09
CA LEU A 41 -10.12 10.65 6.75
C LEU A 41 -11.35 9.81 6.42
N ASP A 42 -11.94 9.11 7.40
CA ASP A 42 -13.22 8.42 7.25
C ASP A 42 -14.35 9.42 6.91
N GLY A 43 -14.41 10.55 7.64
CA GLY A 43 -15.36 11.62 7.36
C GLY A 43 -15.21 12.21 5.96
N ILE A 44 -13.97 12.45 5.51
CA ILE A 44 -13.69 12.95 4.16
C ILE A 44 -14.00 11.86 3.09
N ALA A 45 -13.72 10.60 3.38
CA ALA A 45 -14.04 9.50 2.47
C ALA A 45 -15.54 9.37 2.22
N SER A 46 -16.37 9.64 3.23
CA SER A 46 -17.84 9.57 3.16
C SER A 46 -18.49 10.83 2.52
N GLN A 47 -17.76 11.95 2.41
CA GLN A 47 -18.29 13.16 1.76
C GLN A 47 -18.48 12.97 0.24
N PRO A 48 -19.38 13.72 -0.41
CA PRO A 48 -19.51 13.72 -1.86
C PRO A 48 -18.21 14.17 -2.57
N GLY A 49 -18.01 13.71 -3.79
CA GLY A 49 -16.85 14.06 -4.64
C GLY A 49 -15.78 12.98 -4.71
N ALA A 50 -15.02 12.99 -5.79
CA ALA A 50 -13.95 12.02 -6.07
C ALA A 50 -12.59 12.42 -5.49
N LEU A 51 -12.41 13.71 -5.18
CA LEU A 51 -11.18 14.29 -4.64
C LEU A 51 -11.38 14.67 -3.18
N ALA A 52 -10.37 14.39 -2.36
CA ALA A 52 -10.24 14.85 -0.99
C ALA A 52 -9.08 15.84 -0.93
N GLU A 53 -9.36 17.08 -0.59
CA GLU A 53 -8.35 18.12 -0.40
C GLU A 53 -8.07 18.27 1.10
N LEU A 54 -6.79 18.12 1.49
CA LEU A 54 -6.30 18.26 2.84
C LEU A 54 -5.43 19.54 2.89
N PRO A 55 -5.99 20.70 3.28
CA PRO A 55 -5.21 21.92 3.40
C PRO A 55 -4.29 21.85 4.63
N PHE A 56 -3.09 22.38 4.50
CA PHE A 56 -2.15 22.54 5.61
C PHE A 56 -1.39 23.87 5.49
N TRP A 57 -0.94 24.40 6.62
CA TRP A 57 -0.05 25.55 6.63
C TRP A 57 1.39 25.07 6.41
N LYS A 58 2.10 25.69 5.48
CA LYS A 58 3.55 25.49 5.36
C LYS A 58 4.22 26.13 6.57
N ASP A 59 5.33 25.55 6.98
CA ASP A 59 6.14 26.10 8.06
C ASP A 59 6.72 27.46 7.65
N LEU A 60 7.16 28.23 8.65
CA LEU A 60 7.87 29.48 8.42
C LEU A 60 9.23 29.18 7.76
N ASP A 61 9.65 30.03 6.84
CA ASP A 61 10.90 29.86 6.15
C ASP A 61 12.08 30.11 7.11
N GLY A 62 12.62 29.04 7.66
CA GLY A 62 13.79 29.08 8.57
C GLY A 62 15.11 29.43 7.88
N SER A 63 15.15 29.52 6.54
CA SER A 63 16.36 29.93 5.80
C SER A 63 16.56 31.45 5.82
N VAL A 64 15.51 32.20 6.12
CA VAL A 64 15.58 33.66 6.23
C VAL A 64 16.03 34.05 7.61
N GLU A 65 17.14 34.78 7.67
CA GLU A 65 17.69 35.25 8.92
C GLU A 65 16.71 36.22 9.65
N VAL A 66 16.72 36.20 10.96
CA VAL A 66 15.92 37.10 11.79
C VAL A 66 16.30 38.59 11.57
N ASN A 67 15.35 39.48 11.69
CA ASN A 67 15.62 40.92 11.61
C ASN A 67 16.34 41.40 12.86
N TYR A 68 17.34 42.26 12.69
CA TYR A 68 18.04 42.94 13.79
C TYR A 68 17.47 44.34 13.97
N SER A 69 17.10 44.68 15.22
CA SER A 69 16.57 45.99 15.56
C SER A 69 17.65 47.07 15.45
N THR A 70 17.27 48.23 14.91
CA THR A 70 18.13 49.43 14.85
C THR A 70 17.40 50.58 15.51
N ASP A 71 18.12 51.64 15.85
CA ASP A 71 17.59 52.88 16.36
C ASP A 71 17.16 53.89 15.28
N ASN A 72 17.28 53.47 14.01
CA ASN A 72 16.88 54.30 12.89
C ASN A 72 15.32 54.29 12.68
N PRO A 73 14.60 55.39 12.94
CA PRO A 73 13.14 55.41 12.84
C PRO A 73 12.60 55.33 11.40
N ASN A 74 13.47 55.43 10.39
CA ASN A 74 13.08 55.34 8.98
C ASN A 74 13.41 53.98 8.37
N SER A 75 13.79 52.98 9.18
CA SER A 75 14.10 51.61 8.73
C SER A 75 12.98 50.69 9.14
N ASP A 76 12.22 50.20 8.17
CA ASP A 76 11.18 49.17 8.39
C ASP A 76 11.74 47.75 8.22
N ALA A 77 11.40 46.88 9.16
CA ALA A 77 11.77 45.46 9.08
C ALA A 77 10.89 44.74 8.02
N PRO A 78 11.48 43.90 7.16
CA PRO A 78 10.72 43.10 6.24
C PRO A 78 9.87 42.08 6.99
N VAL A 79 8.63 41.86 6.51
CA VAL A 79 7.71 40.87 7.07
C VAL A 79 7.62 39.65 6.16
N GLN A 80 7.59 38.47 6.77
CA GLN A 80 7.38 37.23 6.05
C GLN A 80 5.88 36.87 6.01
N LYS A 81 5.48 36.10 5.01
CA LYS A 81 4.11 35.60 4.86
C LYS A 81 4.07 34.10 5.11
N VAL A 82 2.99 33.63 5.73
CA VAL A 82 2.67 32.21 5.81
C VAL A 82 1.90 31.81 4.55
N VAL A 83 2.24 30.66 3.98
CA VAL A 83 1.62 30.13 2.76
C VAL A 83 0.88 28.83 3.09
N GLN A 84 -0.31 28.67 2.56
CA GLN A 84 -1.06 27.43 2.66
C GLN A 84 -0.69 26.49 1.50
N GLY A 85 -0.44 25.23 1.83
CA GLY A 85 -0.32 24.12 0.89
C GLY A 85 -1.57 23.25 0.92
N LYS A 86 -1.73 22.38 -0.06
CA LYS A 86 -2.79 21.37 -0.06
C LYS A 86 -2.24 20.03 -0.54
N GLN A 87 -2.59 18.98 0.18
CA GLN A 87 -2.43 17.61 -0.30
C GLN A 87 -3.76 17.18 -0.91
N VAL A 88 -3.70 16.45 -2.00
CA VAL A 88 -4.89 15.98 -2.70
C VAL A 88 -4.81 14.45 -2.76
N ALA A 89 -5.82 13.80 -2.24
CA ALA A 89 -6.03 12.37 -2.36
C ALA A 89 -7.25 12.10 -3.23
N ARG A 90 -7.23 11.02 -3.99
CA ARG A 90 -8.36 10.58 -4.80
C ARG A 90 -9.01 9.36 -4.15
N LYS A 91 -10.34 9.41 -4.04
CA LYS A 91 -11.13 8.29 -3.55
C LYS A 91 -11.13 7.14 -4.55
N ALA A 92 -11.08 5.93 -4.03
CA ALA A 92 -11.22 4.72 -4.80
C ALA A 92 -12.61 4.13 -4.57
N PHE A 93 -13.47 4.22 -5.58
CA PHE A 93 -14.77 3.56 -5.59
C PHE A 93 -14.58 2.17 -6.17
N VAL A 94 -14.51 1.17 -5.31
CA VAL A 94 -14.24 -0.21 -5.71
C VAL A 94 -15.47 -1.08 -5.52
N ASN A 95 -15.70 -1.99 -6.45
CA ASN A 95 -16.78 -2.96 -6.36
C ASN A 95 -16.33 -4.31 -6.90
N GLN A 96 -16.99 -5.36 -6.44
CA GLN A 96 -16.85 -6.71 -6.97
C GLN A 96 -18.15 -7.45 -6.85
N GLY A 97 -18.54 -8.14 -7.91
CA GLY A 97 -19.69 -9.03 -7.96
C GLY A 97 -19.27 -10.48 -8.06
N TRP A 98 -20.02 -11.34 -7.43
CA TRP A 98 -19.94 -12.80 -7.56
C TRP A 98 -21.33 -13.34 -7.87
N SER A 99 -21.40 -14.41 -8.65
CA SER A 99 -22.66 -15.04 -9.01
C SER A 99 -22.58 -16.55 -8.85
N SER A 100 -23.70 -17.17 -8.49
CA SER A 100 -23.84 -18.60 -8.38
C SER A 100 -25.19 -19.04 -8.99
N ALA A 101 -25.19 -20.13 -9.75
CA ALA A 101 -26.42 -20.79 -10.18
C ALA A 101 -27.01 -21.62 -9.04
N ASP A 102 -28.33 -21.61 -8.88
CA ASP A 102 -29.01 -22.37 -7.84
C ASP A 102 -28.73 -23.87 -7.97
N LEU A 103 -28.77 -24.39 -9.18
CA LEU A 103 -28.48 -25.81 -9.47
C LEU A 103 -27.07 -26.22 -8.99
N ALA A 104 -26.09 -25.32 -9.11
CA ALA A 104 -24.74 -25.57 -8.61
C ALA A 104 -24.73 -25.69 -7.08
N SER A 105 -25.52 -24.87 -6.40
CA SER A 105 -25.68 -24.93 -4.93
C SER A 105 -26.46 -26.16 -4.48
N GLU A 106 -27.43 -26.63 -5.23
CA GLU A 106 -28.20 -27.85 -4.91
C GLU A 106 -27.38 -29.13 -5.04
N ILE A 107 -26.45 -29.18 -6.02
CA ILE A 107 -25.59 -30.34 -6.27
C ILE A 107 -24.36 -30.33 -5.37
N ALA A 108 -23.88 -29.15 -4.97
CA ALA A 108 -22.70 -29.01 -4.10
C ALA A 108 -23.01 -29.60 -2.71
N MET A 109 -22.21 -30.54 -2.27
CA MET A 109 -22.25 -31.03 -0.89
C MET A 109 -21.54 -30.04 0.05
N GLY A 110 -22.17 -29.71 1.17
CA GLY A 110 -21.61 -28.82 2.18
C GLY A 110 -22.24 -27.42 2.15
N SER A 111 -21.42 -26.36 2.21
CA SER A 111 -21.90 -24.98 2.11
C SER A 111 -22.25 -24.60 0.69
N THR A 112 -23.27 -23.75 0.52
CA THR A 112 -23.60 -23.19 -0.79
C THR A 112 -22.45 -22.34 -1.33
N ALA A 113 -22.32 -22.26 -2.66
CA ALA A 113 -21.25 -21.46 -3.30
C ALA A 113 -21.27 -20.00 -2.80
N MET A 114 -22.47 -19.44 -2.59
CA MET A 114 -22.62 -18.06 -2.10
C MET A 114 -22.19 -17.88 -0.64
N GLU A 115 -22.42 -18.86 0.25
CA GLU A 115 -21.87 -18.84 1.61
C GLU A 115 -20.35 -18.89 1.62
N ALA A 116 -19.76 -19.72 0.76
CA ALA A 116 -18.31 -19.78 0.60
C ALA A 116 -17.71 -18.46 0.09
N VAL A 117 -18.42 -17.74 -0.80
CA VAL A 117 -18.05 -16.40 -1.24
C VAL A 117 -18.09 -15.43 -0.06
N ARG A 118 -19.23 -15.35 0.66
CA ARG A 118 -19.43 -14.42 1.79
C ARG A 118 -18.35 -14.58 2.86
N ALA A 119 -17.94 -15.80 3.16
CA ALA A 119 -16.88 -16.07 4.14
C ALA A 119 -15.47 -15.57 3.72
N ARG A 120 -15.27 -15.23 2.44
CA ARG A 120 -13.96 -14.85 1.91
C ARG A 120 -13.88 -13.39 1.42
N THR A 121 -14.99 -12.67 1.41
CA THR A 121 -15.08 -11.31 0.85
C THR A 121 -14.18 -10.32 1.57
N ASP A 122 -14.14 -10.35 2.91
CA ASP A 122 -13.32 -9.40 3.70
C ASP A 122 -11.84 -9.58 3.42
N ARG A 123 -11.37 -10.83 3.34
CA ARG A 123 -9.99 -11.15 3.00
C ARG A 123 -9.64 -10.77 1.55
N TYR A 124 -10.60 -10.93 0.62
CA TYR A 124 -10.44 -10.48 -0.76
C TYR A 124 -10.20 -8.97 -0.81
N PHE A 125 -11.05 -8.17 -0.16
CA PHE A 125 -10.90 -6.71 -0.14
C PHE A 125 -9.64 -6.25 0.59
N ALA A 126 -9.24 -6.90 1.68
CA ALA A 126 -7.98 -6.61 2.36
C ALA A 126 -6.77 -6.80 1.43
N ARG A 127 -6.75 -7.88 0.62
CA ARG A 127 -5.71 -8.10 -0.40
C ARG A 127 -5.75 -7.04 -1.50
N GLN A 128 -6.92 -6.66 -1.99
CA GLN A 128 -7.05 -5.60 -2.99
C GLN A 128 -6.56 -4.25 -2.47
N PHE A 129 -6.82 -3.95 -1.20
CA PHE A 129 -6.30 -2.76 -0.54
C PHE A 129 -4.77 -2.77 -0.47
N GLN A 130 -4.18 -3.89 -0.05
CA GLN A 130 -2.72 -4.05 -0.01
C GLN A 130 -2.08 -3.87 -1.39
N ARG A 131 -2.66 -4.45 -2.44
CA ARG A 131 -2.20 -4.25 -3.83
C ARG A 131 -2.23 -2.77 -4.24
N ARG A 132 -3.25 -2.02 -3.83
CA ARG A 132 -3.32 -0.58 -4.10
C ARG A 132 -2.25 0.19 -3.34
N LEU A 133 -1.98 -0.17 -2.08
CA LEU A 133 -0.91 0.44 -1.28
C LEU A 133 0.44 0.21 -1.98
N ILE A 134 0.77 -1.02 -2.35
CA ILE A 134 2.02 -1.35 -3.03
C ILE A 134 2.14 -0.64 -4.39
N ALA A 135 1.06 -0.59 -5.19
CA ALA A 135 1.06 0.16 -6.44
C ALA A 135 1.30 1.66 -6.22
N SER A 136 0.77 2.24 -5.13
CA SER A 136 1.05 3.63 -4.77
C SER A 136 2.52 3.84 -4.37
N VAL A 137 3.10 2.90 -3.63
CA VAL A 137 4.52 2.91 -3.26
C VAL A 137 5.42 2.85 -4.49
N GLU A 138 5.10 1.98 -5.47
CA GLU A 138 5.81 1.91 -6.75
C GLU A 138 5.72 3.23 -7.52
N GLY A 139 4.53 3.83 -7.60
CA GLY A 139 4.33 5.12 -8.28
C GLY A 139 5.07 6.27 -7.60
N ILE A 140 5.16 6.28 -6.28
CA ILE A 140 5.93 7.26 -5.51
C ILE A 140 7.43 7.11 -5.77
N LYS A 141 7.96 5.86 -5.75
CA LYS A 141 9.34 5.57 -6.11
C LYS A 141 9.66 6.08 -7.51
N ALA A 142 8.85 5.72 -8.50
CA ALA A 142 9.01 6.14 -9.88
C ALA A 142 8.91 7.66 -10.05
N ASN A 143 8.01 8.34 -9.34
CA ASN A 143 7.92 9.80 -9.33
C ASN A 143 9.16 10.44 -8.72
N ASN A 144 9.68 9.88 -7.63
CA ASN A 144 10.89 10.37 -6.99
C ASN A 144 12.10 10.27 -7.93
N GLU A 145 12.28 9.15 -8.60
CA GLU A 145 13.35 8.95 -9.59
C GLU A 145 13.22 9.91 -10.78
N ALA A 146 12.00 10.14 -11.28
CA ALA A 146 11.75 11.00 -12.43
C ALA A 146 11.84 12.51 -12.13
N SER A 147 11.40 12.95 -10.95
CA SER A 147 11.17 14.37 -10.65
C SER A 147 12.06 14.93 -9.53
N ASN A 148 12.67 14.07 -8.71
CA ASN A 148 13.42 14.45 -7.51
C ASN A 148 14.82 13.81 -7.44
N ASN A 149 15.38 13.42 -8.58
CA ASN A 149 16.70 12.81 -8.71
C ASN A 149 16.92 11.56 -7.82
N GLY A 150 15.86 10.84 -7.47
CA GLY A 150 15.95 9.63 -6.65
C GLY A 150 16.44 9.86 -5.22
N ASP A 151 16.22 11.04 -4.65
CA ASP A 151 16.70 11.40 -3.29
C ASP A 151 16.11 10.55 -2.14
N MET A 152 15.10 9.72 -2.44
CA MET A 152 14.51 8.74 -1.53
C MET A 152 15.00 7.31 -1.80
N VAL A 153 15.78 7.09 -2.86
CA VAL A 153 16.15 5.75 -3.36
C VAL A 153 17.64 5.54 -3.20
N HIS A 154 18.03 4.49 -2.50
CA HIS A 154 19.41 4.00 -2.49
C HIS A 154 19.46 2.70 -3.31
N ASP A 155 20.01 2.75 -4.52
CA ASP A 155 20.13 1.60 -5.43
C ASP A 155 21.57 1.11 -5.48
N ILE A 156 21.82 -0.06 -4.90
CA ILE A 156 23.09 -0.77 -4.98
C ILE A 156 23.03 -1.96 -5.94
N ALA A 157 21.86 -2.25 -6.52
CA ALA A 157 21.65 -3.43 -7.33
C ALA A 157 22.34 -3.32 -8.70
N ASN A 158 23.04 -4.37 -9.08
CA ASN A 158 23.61 -4.49 -10.43
C ASN A 158 22.51 -4.78 -11.45
N THR A 159 22.60 -4.11 -12.62
CA THR A 159 21.72 -4.35 -13.78
C THR A 159 22.16 -5.55 -14.61
N ASP A 160 23.40 -5.98 -14.46
CA ASP A 160 23.95 -7.22 -15.03
C ASP A 160 24.63 -8.02 -13.93
N VAL A 161 23.89 -8.96 -13.36
CA VAL A 161 24.35 -9.83 -12.29
C VAL A 161 25.34 -10.89 -12.82
N THR A 162 25.23 -11.27 -14.11
CA THR A 162 26.14 -12.23 -14.72
C THR A 162 27.56 -11.66 -14.83
N ALA A 163 27.67 -10.38 -15.19
CA ALA A 163 28.98 -9.72 -15.38
C ALA A 163 29.56 -9.17 -14.07
N ASN A 164 28.73 -8.63 -13.18
CA ASN A 164 29.17 -7.85 -12.01
C ASN A 164 28.90 -8.53 -10.67
N GLY A 165 28.25 -9.72 -10.68
CA GLY A 165 27.76 -10.35 -9.46
C GLY A 165 26.52 -9.72 -8.87
N ALA A 166 25.95 -10.34 -7.86
CA ALA A 166 24.77 -9.83 -7.14
C ALA A 166 25.22 -8.97 -5.95
N ASN A 167 24.68 -7.76 -5.85
CA ASN A 167 24.79 -6.94 -4.65
C ASN A 167 23.58 -7.20 -3.76
N GLY A 168 23.75 -8.11 -2.79
CA GLY A 168 22.71 -8.44 -1.83
C GLY A 168 22.49 -7.38 -0.77
N PHE A 169 21.45 -7.57 0.02
CA PHE A 169 21.16 -6.75 1.17
C PHE A 169 22.33 -6.80 2.19
N ASN A 170 22.76 -5.64 2.67
CA ASN A 170 23.77 -5.49 3.71
C ASN A 170 23.45 -4.33 4.63
N GLN A 171 24.11 -4.28 5.78
CA GLN A 171 23.88 -3.28 6.83
C GLN A 171 24.22 -1.86 6.34
N ASP A 172 25.30 -1.69 5.61
CA ASP A 172 25.73 -0.38 5.13
C ASP A 172 24.68 0.21 4.18
N ALA A 173 24.19 -0.58 3.22
CA ALA A 173 23.14 -0.15 2.30
C ALA A 173 21.83 0.20 3.02
N PHE A 174 21.48 -0.54 4.08
CA PHE A 174 20.31 -0.22 4.88
C PHE A 174 20.48 1.13 5.59
N ILE A 175 21.63 1.36 6.20
CA ILE A 175 21.94 2.62 6.90
C ILE A 175 21.93 3.79 5.89
N GLU A 176 22.61 3.65 4.76
CA GLU A 176 22.63 4.67 3.70
C GLU A 176 21.21 5.02 3.20
N ALA A 177 20.38 4.00 2.96
CA ALA A 177 18.99 4.22 2.58
C ALA A 177 18.17 4.92 3.68
N ALA A 178 18.32 4.54 4.94
CA ALA A 178 17.65 5.18 6.06
C ALA A 178 18.09 6.65 6.22
N PHE A 179 19.38 6.93 6.10
CA PHE A 179 19.92 8.28 6.20
C PHE A 179 19.58 9.22 5.03
N THR A 180 18.93 8.72 3.97
CA THR A 180 18.28 9.60 2.99
C THR A 180 17.22 10.51 3.61
N MET A 181 16.68 10.17 4.79
CA MET A 181 15.79 11.02 5.60
C MET A 181 16.54 12.07 6.43
N GLY A 182 17.88 12.07 6.42
CA GLY A 182 18.70 12.96 7.22
C GLY A 182 18.51 12.74 8.72
N ASP A 183 18.28 13.80 9.48
CA ASP A 183 18.08 13.80 10.93
C ASP A 183 16.75 13.18 11.40
N GLN A 184 15.84 12.85 10.48
CA GLN A 184 14.56 12.18 10.78
C GLN A 184 14.65 10.64 10.70
N VAL A 185 15.84 10.07 10.61
CA VAL A 185 16.07 8.61 10.49
C VAL A 185 15.48 7.80 11.64
N ASP A 186 15.37 8.37 12.83
CA ASP A 186 14.78 7.72 14.01
C ASP A 186 13.27 7.48 13.86
N GLY A 187 12.62 8.19 12.94
CA GLY A 187 11.22 7.98 12.60
C GLY A 187 10.91 6.67 11.85
N VAL A 188 11.93 5.96 11.34
CA VAL A 188 11.75 4.67 10.64
C VAL A 188 11.37 3.58 11.66
N GLN A 189 10.17 2.99 11.48
CA GLN A 189 9.64 1.97 12.39
C GLN A 189 9.64 0.56 11.78
N ALA A 190 9.48 0.46 10.48
CA ALA A 190 9.38 -0.83 9.80
C ALA A 190 10.14 -0.84 8.47
N ILE A 191 10.57 -2.03 8.08
CA ILE A 191 11.09 -2.32 6.74
C ILE A 191 10.27 -3.44 6.10
N ALA A 192 9.74 -3.18 4.92
CA ALA A 192 9.08 -4.17 4.09
C ALA A 192 10.08 -4.75 3.09
N VAL A 193 10.21 -6.06 3.06
CA VAL A 193 11.19 -6.78 2.24
C VAL A 193 10.55 -7.97 1.53
N HIS A 194 11.04 -8.29 0.35
CA HIS A 194 10.71 -9.54 -0.34
C HIS A 194 11.31 -10.74 0.40
N SER A 195 10.70 -11.92 0.30
CA SER A 195 11.18 -13.14 0.99
C SER A 195 12.64 -13.49 0.68
N THR A 196 13.11 -13.19 -0.54
CA THR A 196 14.52 -13.37 -0.93
C THR A 196 15.46 -12.49 -0.10
N VAL A 197 15.12 -11.23 0.11
CA VAL A 197 15.89 -10.30 0.96
C VAL A 197 15.80 -10.70 2.43
N ALA A 198 14.61 -11.10 2.90
CA ALA A 198 14.41 -11.62 4.27
C ALA A 198 15.26 -12.86 4.54
N LYS A 199 15.41 -13.75 3.55
CA LYS A 199 16.32 -14.90 3.63
C LYS A 199 17.78 -14.47 3.83
N THR A 200 18.22 -13.43 3.13
CA THR A 200 19.59 -12.88 3.25
C THR A 200 19.81 -12.27 4.64
N ILE A 201 18.87 -11.49 5.15
CA ILE A 201 18.89 -10.93 6.52
C ILE A 201 18.99 -12.06 7.55
N THR A 202 18.21 -13.14 7.37
CA THR A 202 18.23 -14.29 8.29
C THR A 202 19.57 -15.04 8.22
N LYS A 203 20.19 -15.18 7.05
CA LYS A 203 21.49 -15.83 6.89
C LYS A 203 22.64 -15.06 7.54
N LEU A 204 22.58 -13.74 7.50
CA LEU A 204 23.53 -12.86 8.17
C LEU A 204 23.38 -12.89 9.71
N ASN A 205 22.31 -13.52 10.21
CA ASN A 205 21.96 -13.60 11.63
C ASN A 205 21.75 -12.21 12.29
N ASP A 206 21.34 -11.23 11.48
CA ASP A 206 21.17 -9.84 11.90
C ASP A 206 19.73 -9.53 12.35
N ALA A 207 18.81 -10.52 12.23
CA ALA A 207 17.42 -10.35 12.66
C ALA A 207 17.27 -10.70 14.15
N GLU A 208 16.68 -9.77 14.91
CA GLU A 208 16.34 -9.95 16.31
C GLU A 208 14.90 -10.45 16.46
N ASP A 209 14.69 -11.46 17.29
CA ASP A 209 13.37 -11.96 17.64
C ASP A 209 12.80 -11.15 18.81
N VAL A 210 11.78 -10.34 18.57
CA VAL A 210 11.04 -9.65 19.62
C VAL A 210 9.93 -10.57 20.13
N ARG A 211 9.97 -10.89 21.43
CA ARG A 211 9.05 -11.82 22.10
C ARG A 211 8.22 -11.12 23.16
N ASP A 212 7.04 -11.67 23.43
CA ASP A 212 6.20 -11.22 24.55
C ASP A 212 6.73 -11.75 25.89
N SER A 213 6.04 -11.39 26.99
CA SER A 213 6.34 -11.84 28.34
C SER A 213 6.20 -13.35 28.55
N GLU A 214 5.47 -14.04 27.63
CA GLU A 214 5.27 -15.49 27.67
C GLU A 214 6.26 -16.23 26.76
N GLY A 215 7.15 -15.50 26.06
CA GLY A 215 8.17 -16.05 25.16
C GLY A 215 7.70 -16.34 23.73
N ASN A 216 6.46 -15.97 23.36
CA ASN A 216 5.98 -16.12 22.00
C ASN A 216 6.59 -15.05 21.09
N LEU A 217 6.92 -15.43 19.85
CA LEU A 217 7.45 -14.51 18.85
C LEU A 217 6.36 -13.51 18.43
N LEU A 218 6.58 -12.22 18.71
CA LEU A 218 5.70 -11.14 18.23
C LEU A 218 6.04 -10.76 16.79
N TYR A 219 7.29 -10.42 16.54
CA TYR A 219 7.81 -10.07 15.21
C TYR A 219 9.33 -10.15 15.19
N ARG A 220 9.90 -10.16 13.99
CA ARG A 220 11.32 -10.00 13.79
C ARG A 220 11.67 -8.55 13.53
N ALA A 221 12.77 -8.10 14.10
CA ALA A 221 13.30 -6.75 13.91
C ALA A 221 14.69 -6.79 13.27
N TYR A 222 15.04 -5.74 12.55
CA TYR A 222 16.37 -5.48 12.05
C TYR A 222 16.80 -4.07 12.50
N LEU A 223 17.87 -4.00 13.29
CA LEU A 223 18.30 -2.74 13.91
C LEU A 223 17.14 -1.99 14.61
N GLY A 224 16.33 -2.72 15.37
CA GLY A 224 15.16 -2.19 16.08
C GLY A 224 13.94 -1.86 15.23
N ARG A 225 13.95 -2.11 13.91
CA ARG A 225 12.83 -1.87 12.99
C ARG A 225 12.14 -3.17 12.63
N ARG A 226 10.81 -3.18 12.70
CA ARG A 226 10.00 -4.38 12.38
C ARG A 226 10.21 -4.81 10.93
N ILE A 227 10.48 -6.09 10.69
CA ILE A 227 10.55 -6.68 9.35
C ILE A 227 9.16 -7.16 8.95
N ILE A 228 8.71 -6.73 7.77
CA ILE A 228 7.49 -7.18 7.11
C ILE A 228 7.89 -7.90 5.85
N VAL A 229 7.55 -9.19 5.75
CA VAL A 229 7.90 -10.00 4.58
C VAL A 229 6.69 -10.12 3.67
N ASP A 230 6.83 -9.60 2.44
CA ASP A 230 5.78 -9.61 1.44
C ASP A 230 6.33 -9.82 0.03
N ASP A 231 5.90 -10.88 -0.63
CA ASP A 231 6.35 -11.23 -1.99
C ASP A 231 5.62 -10.43 -3.10
N THR A 232 4.67 -9.59 -2.73
CA THR A 232 3.99 -8.68 -3.68
C THR A 232 4.74 -7.37 -3.91
N LEU A 233 5.84 -7.15 -3.18
CA LEU A 233 6.74 -6.00 -3.39
C LEU A 233 7.37 -6.01 -4.80
N PRO A 234 7.75 -4.83 -5.33
CA PRO A 234 8.28 -4.72 -6.68
C PRO A 234 9.55 -5.54 -6.90
N VAL A 235 9.53 -6.35 -7.94
CA VAL A 235 10.67 -7.13 -8.42
C VAL A 235 10.87 -6.84 -9.89
N GLU A 236 12.07 -6.42 -10.26
CA GLU A 236 12.47 -6.14 -11.64
C GLU A 236 13.44 -7.20 -12.13
N ALA A 237 13.18 -7.78 -13.31
CA ALA A 237 14.09 -8.72 -13.94
C ALA A 237 15.24 -7.96 -14.60
N VAL A 238 16.48 -8.42 -14.33
CA VAL A 238 17.72 -7.88 -14.93
C VAL A 238 18.55 -9.00 -15.51
N THR A 239 19.61 -8.68 -16.24
CA THR A 239 20.49 -9.69 -16.85
C THR A 239 21.10 -10.59 -15.78
N GLY A 240 20.73 -11.87 -15.81
CA GLY A 240 21.25 -12.89 -14.88
C GLY A 240 20.67 -12.85 -13.46
N GLY A 241 19.63 -12.06 -13.19
CA GLY A 241 19.05 -11.98 -11.85
C GLY A 241 17.84 -11.06 -11.73
N PHE A 242 17.62 -10.60 -10.52
CA PHE A 242 16.49 -9.72 -10.18
C PHE A 242 16.97 -8.56 -9.30
N LYS A 243 16.24 -7.45 -9.37
CA LYS A 243 16.30 -6.36 -8.41
C LYS A 243 15.08 -6.42 -7.51
N TYR A 244 15.29 -6.33 -6.22
CA TYR A 244 14.24 -6.31 -5.20
C TYR A 244 14.21 -4.94 -4.56
N THR A 245 13.02 -4.32 -4.52
CA THR A 245 12.81 -3.06 -3.83
C THR A 245 12.34 -3.34 -2.41
N SER A 246 13.14 -2.99 -1.42
CA SER A 246 12.76 -2.94 -0.01
C SER A 246 12.32 -1.52 0.34
N VAL A 247 11.31 -1.38 1.19
CA VAL A 247 10.72 -0.09 1.54
C VAL A 247 10.78 0.11 3.05
N MET A 248 11.37 1.21 3.47
CA MET A 248 11.37 1.63 4.86
C MET A 248 10.21 2.59 5.09
N PHE A 249 9.48 2.38 6.17
CA PHE A 249 8.34 3.19 6.55
C PHE A 249 8.53 3.77 7.95
N GLY A 250 8.25 5.06 8.07
CA GLY A 250 8.02 5.70 9.35
C GLY A 250 6.56 5.55 9.79
N SER A 251 6.24 6.14 10.94
CA SER A 251 4.86 6.25 11.39
C SER A 251 4.03 7.07 10.42
N ASP A 252 2.78 6.68 10.26
CA ASP A 252 1.77 7.44 9.47
C ASP A 252 2.19 7.69 8.01
N ALA A 253 2.99 6.79 7.42
CA ALA A 253 3.43 6.91 6.04
C ALA A 253 2.24 6.95 5.05
N PHE A 254 1.15 6.27 5.40
CA PHE A 254 -0.11 6.31 4.67
C PHE A 254 -1.29 6.57 5.60
N GLY A 255 -2.11 7.56 5.24
CA GLY A 255 -3.41 7.77 5.85
C GLY A 255 -4.49 6.94 5.14
N PHE A 256 -5.36 6.32 5.90
CA PHE A 256 -6.50 5.55 5.40
C PHE A 256 -7.81 6.09 5.93
N GLY A 257 -8.78 6.22 5.02
CA GLY A 257 -10.17 6.50 5.34
C GLY A 257 -11.08 5.51 4.63
N ASN A 258 -12.07 5.00 5.34
CA ASN A 258 -13.12 4.17 4.79
C ASN A 258 -14.40 4.99 4.71
N GLY A 259 -14.95 5.14 3.49
CA GLY A 259 -16.22 5.82 3.26
C GLY A 259 -17.37 4.83 3.17
N ASP A 260 -18.58 5.36 3.38
CA ASP A 260 -19.82 4.59 3.30
C ASP A 260 -20.45 4.77 1.92
N PRO A 261 -20.44 3.75 1.03
CA PRO A 261 -21.21 3.81 -0.21
C PRO A 261 -22.70 3.75 0.09
N GLU A 262 -23.53 4.37 -0.76
CA GLU A 262 -25.00 4.42 -0.59
C GLU A 262 -25.62 3.01 -0.46
N THR A 263 -25.11 2.04 -1.23
CA THR A 263 -25.54 0.63 -1.17
C THR A 263 -24.30 -0.26 -1.07
N PRO A 264 -23.80 -0.55 0.13
CA PRO A 264 -22.57 -1.31 0.32
C PRO A 264 -22.70 -2.77 -0.11
N VAL A 265 -23.87 -3.38 0.13
CA VAL A 265 -24.17 -4.78 -0.20
C VAL A 265 -25.48 -4.84 -0.95
N GLU A 266 -25.48 -5.52 -2.08
CA GLU A 266 -26.67 -5.74 -2.88
C GLU A 266 -26.72 -7.17 -3.36
N ILE A 267 -27.88 -7.79 -3.23
CA ILE A 267 -28.18 -9.14 -3.69
C ILE A 267 -29.21 -9.00 -4.80
N ASP A 268 -28.89 -9.47 -5.99
CA ASP A 268 -29.80 -9.53 -7.11
C ASP A 268 -30.08 -10.98 -7.49
N ARG A 269 -31.31 -11.28 -7.87
CA ARG A 269 -31.74 -12.62 -8.27
C ARG A 269 -32.35 -12.60 -9.66
N LYS A 270 -31.79 -13.43 -10.53
CA LYS A 270 -32.23 -13.60 -11.91
C LYS A 270 -32.92 -14.96 -12.09
N PRO A 271 -34.24 -15.08 -11.88
CA PRO A 271 -34.93 -16.37 -11.90
C PRO A 271 -35.00 -17.00 -13.31
N ALA A 272 -34.96 -16.19 -14.35
CA ALA A 272 -34.98 -16.68 -15.74
C ALA A 272 -33.62 -17.16 -16.27
N ALA A 273 -32.51 -16.85 -15.53
CA ALA A 273 -31.18 -17.31 -15.92
C ALA A 273 -31.03 -18.81 -15.70
N ALA A 274 -30.07 -19.44 -16.37
CA ALA A 274 -29.83 -20.89 -16.35
C ALA A 274 -31.09 -21.72 -16.74
N ASP A 275 -31.78 -21.27 -17.81
CA ASP A 275 -33.02 -21.89 -18.32
C ASP A 275 -34.13 -22.06 -17.28
N GLY A 276 -34.26 -21.08 -16.39
CA GLY A 276 -35.23 -21.07 -15.28
C GLY A 276 -34.72 -21.71 -13.97
N GLY A 277 -33.45 -22.14 -13.92
CA GLY A 277 -32.84 -22.67 -12.73
C GLY A 277 -32.51 -21.58 -11.69
N GLY A 278 -32.39 -20.31 -12.10
CA GLY A 278 -32.09 -19.17 -11.26
C GLY A 278 -30.58 -18.93 -11.02
N VAL A 279 -30.23 -17.66 -10.89
CA VAL A 279 -28.86 -17.21 -10.55
C VAL A 279 -28.98 -16.14 -9.48
N GLU A 280 -28.20 -16.26 -8.42
CA GLU A 280 -28.01 -15.23 -7.39
C GLU A 280 -26.72 -14.46 -7.66
N GLU A 281 -26.77 -13.12 -7.57
CA GLU A 281 -25.62 -12.23 -7.67
C GLU A 281 -25.45 -11.45 -6.37
N LEU A 282 -24.23 -11.46 -5.83
CA LEU A 282 -23.84 -10.65 -4.67
C LEU A 282 -22.88 -9.57 -5.13
N TRP A 283 -23.25 -8.31 -4.92
CA TRP A 283 -22.42 -7.15 -5.22
C TRP A 283 -21.96 -6.47 -3.92
N LEU A 284 -20.66 -6.29 -3.78
CA LEU A 284 -20.06 -5.54 -2.67
C LEU A 284 -19.37 -4.30 -3.19
N ARG A 285 -19.57 -3.16 -2.51
CA ARG A 285 -18.98 -1.87 -2.85
C ARG A 285 -18.26 -1.29 -1.64
N ASN A 286 -17.08 -0.73 -1.87
CA ASN A 286 -16.31 -0.02 -0.85
C ASN A 286 -15.80 1.30 -1.41
N THR A 287 -15.69 2.30 -0.55
CA THR A 287 -15.07 3.59 -0.88
C THR A 287 -13.84 3.75 -0.02
N TRP A 288 -12.67 3.75 -0.62
CA TRP A 288 -11.40 3.90 0.09
C TRP A 288 -10.73 5.22 -0.23
N LEU A 289 -10.18 5.84 0.80
CA LEU A 289 -9.26 6.95 0.68
C LEU A 289 -7.90 6.48 1.18
N LEU A 290 -6.92 6.32 0.29
CA LEU A 290 -5.54 5.99 0.62
C LEU A 290 -4.67 7.18 0.21
N HIS A 291 -4.05 7.82 1.21
CA HIS A 291 -3.26 9.02 1.01
C HIS A 291 -1.82 8.83 1.49
N PRO A 292 -0.82 8.84 0.60
CA PRO A 292 0.57 8.87 0.99
C PRO A 292 0.94 10.24 1.56
N PHE A 293 1.53 10.26 2.75
CA PHE A 293 1.93 11.50 3.40
C PHE A 293 3.01 12.24 2.59
N GLY A 294 2.81 13.54 2.41
CA GLY A 294 3.74 14.39 1.68
C GLY A 294 3.62 14.37 0.16
N TYR A 295 2.71 13.60 -0.39
CA TYR A 295 2.45 13.51 -1.83
C TYR A 295 1.03 13.97 -2.18
N ARG A 296 0.87 14.46 -3.41
CA ARG A 296 -0.41 14.80 -4.01
C ARG A 296 -0.65 13.89 -5.21
N GLN A 297 -1.87 13.40 -5.34
CA GLN A 297 -2.35 12.70 -6.53
C GLN A 297 -2.89 13.72 -7.53
N ILE A 298 -2.21 13.87 -8.69
CA ILE A 298 -2.47 14.95 -9.67
C ILE A 298 -3.08 14.46 -10.98
N GLY A 299 -2.93 13.19 -11.30
CA GLY A 299 -3.38 12.62 -12.56
C GLY A 299 -4.92 12.58 -12.70
N THR A 300 -5.38 12.45 -13.93
CA THR A 300 -6.78 12.18 -14.26
C THR A 300 -6.91 10.72 -14.67
N PRO A 301 -7.59 9.88 -13.88
CA PRO A 301 -7.79 8.47 -14.23
C PRO A 301 -8.76 8.32 -15.39
N ASN A 302 -8.68 7.20 -16.11
CA ASN A 302 -9.66 6.86 -17.15
C ASN A 302 -11.07 6.61 -16.60
N ALA A 303 -11.15 6.12 -15.35
CA ALA A 303 -12.38 6.04 -14.56
C ALA A 303 -12.35 7.10 -13.45
N GLN A 304 -13.32 7.13 -12.54
CA GLN A 304 -13.31 8.05 -11.40
C GLN A 304 -12.18 7.75 -10.39
N SER A 305 -11.72 6.50 -10.36
CA SER A 305 -10.68 5.99 -9.46
C SER A 305 -9.46 5.53 -10.23
N PHE A 306 -8.26 5.73 -9.69
CA PHE A 306 -7.06 5.17 -10.28
C PHE A 306 -7.08 3.63 -10.25
N THR A 307 -6.75 3.01 -11.37
CA THR A 307 -6.42 1.58 -11.48
C THR A 307 -5.05 1.30 -10.85
N LEU A 308 -4.71 0.03 -10.63
CA LEU A 308 -3.39 -0.36 -10.13
C LEU A 308 -2.25 0.07 -11.08
N SER A 309 -2.47 0.01 -12.38
CA SER A 309 -1.49 0.45 -13.39
C SER A 309 -1.28 1.96 -13.39
N GLU A 310 -2.36 2.73 -13.21
CA GLU A 310 -2.27 4.19 -13.09
C GLU A 310 -1.61 4.61 -11.78
N LEU A 311 -1.82 3.88 -10.66
CA LEU A 311 -1.11 4.12 -9.40
C LEU A 311 0.40 3.86 -9.50
N ARG A 312 0.86 2.97 -10.37
CA ARG A 312 2.28 2.73 -10.63
C ARG A 312 2.94 3.83 -11.47
N ASN A 313 2.15 4.70 -12.10
CA ASN A 313 2.67 5.71 -12.99
C ASN A 313 3.18 6.93 -12.22
N ALA A 314 4.45 7.26 -12.43
CA ALA A 314 5.14 8.44 -11.86
C ALA A 314 4.38 9.75 -12.07
N ALA A 315 3.74 9.94 -13.23
CA ALA A 315 3.05 11.18 -13.61
C ALA A 315 1.80 11.47 -12.75
N ASN A 316 1.29 10.48 -12.01
CA ASN A 316 0.09 10.64 -11.20
C ASN A 316 0.38 11.11 -9.76
N PHE A 317 1.65 11.30 -9.42
CA PHE A 317 2.08 11.80 -8.12
C PHE A 317 2.90 13.07 -8.26
N SER A 318 2.87 13.91 -7.23
CA SER A 318 3.72 15.08 -7.07
C SER A 318 4.08 15.24 -5.60
N ARG A 319 5.35 15.43 -5.32
CA ARG A 319 5.83 15.69 -3.96
C ARG A 319 5.48 17.12 -3.54
N GLU A 320 4.88 17.28 -2.36
CA GLU A 320 4.47 18.58 -1.80
C GLU A 320 5.32 19.00 -0.59
N LEU A 321 5.94 18.04 0.10
CA LEU A 321 6.77 18.29 1.28
C LEU A 321 8.25 18.06 0.96
N GLU A 322 9.11 18.64 1.78
CA GLU A 322 10.54 18.39 1.73
C GLU A 322 10.88 16.93 2.03
N ARG A 323 12.02 16.46 1.51
CA ARG A 323 12.48 15.08 1.65
C ARG A 323 12.45 14.57 3.09
N LYS A 324 12.94 15.35 4.03
CA LYS A 324 13.07 14.99 5.44
C LYS A 324 11.74 14.73 6.14
N LEU A 325 10.65 15.33 5.65
CA LEU A 325 9.31 15.19 6.21
C LEU A 325 8.55 13.99 5.66
N ILE A 326 9.09 13.29 4.65
CA ILE A 326 8.43 12.14 4.05
C ILE A 326 8.91 10.86 4.73
N PRO A 327 8.04 10.14 5.45
CA PRO A 327 8.43 8.97 6.24
C PRO A 327 8.55 7.70 5.39
N MET A 328 9.24 7.77 4.25
CA MET A 328 9.50 6.65 3.35
C MET A 328 10.90 6.73 2.77
N ALA A 329 11.58 5.59 2.65
CA ALA A 329 12.84 5.44 1.92
C ALA A 329 12.87 4.09 1.20
N PHE A 330 13.62 4.02 0.10
CA PHE A 330 13.70 2.84 -0.76
C PHE A 330 15.13 2.32 -0.82
N LEU A 331 15.27 1.02 -0.67
CA LEU A 331 16.54 0.32 -0.88
C LEU A 331 16.35 -0.72 -2.00
N VAL A 332 17.18 -0.66 -3.03
CA VAL A 332 17.15 -1.60 -4.14
C VAL A 332 18.39 -2.47 -4.12
N THR A 333 18.21 -3.80 -4.09
CA THR A 333 19.27 -4.80 -4.00
C THR A 333 19.02 -5.97 -4.96
N ASN A 334 20.02 -6.84 -5.15
CA ASN A 334 19.83 -8.09 -5.91
C ASN A 334 19.37 -9.28 -5.04
N GLY A 335 19.06 -9.06 -3.76
CA GLY A 335 18.50 -10.09 -2.86
C GLY A 335 19.38 -10.44 -1.67
#